data_cb87c320b430354cd1e8b9562114e08d
#
_entry.id   cb87c320b430354cd1e8b9562114e08d
#
_cell.length_a   1.000
_cell.length_b   1.000
_cell.length_c   1.000
_cell.angle_alpha   90.00
_cell.angle_beta   90.00
_cell.angle_gamma   90.00
#
_symmetry.space_group_name_H-M   'P 1'
#
loop_
_entity.id
_entity.type
_entity.pdbx_description
1 polymer ?
#
loop_
_entity_poly.entity_id
_entity_poly.type
_entity_poly.pdbx_seq_one_letter_code
_entity_poly.pdbx_strand_id
1 'polypeptide(L)'
;MANDLLFPIPLSGAESLRAAINQQLAPAKIAITHQEACQLAKRREQCLFEAERIEFAAPAVALIARELSESNALANTSVASTLTALQDCFYQTRDELPVDVPDDEIIEALVGCFIEQGEAADVAKTSVEEIMAHSKSYRQAQTEAEQSNYRITDDEGCVYTFDPREWECDETAPG
;
A
#
# COMPACT_ATOMS: atom_id res chain seq x y z
N MET A 1 -6.07 1.68 -34.78
CA MET A 1 -7.03 2.76 -34.45
C MET A 1 -7.44 2.50 -32.99
N ALA A 2 -6.78 3.23 -32.07
CA ALA A 2 -7.06 3.13 -30.66
C ALA A 2 -8.41 3.80 -30.40
N ASN A 3 -9.36 3.05 -29.82
CA ASN A 3 -10.64 3.58 -29.40
C ASN A 3 -10.45 4.53 -28.22
N ASP A 4 -10.41 5.82 -28.54
CA ASP A 4 -10.48 6.90 -27.55
C ASP A 4 -11.92 7.04 -27.03
N LEU A 5 -12.45 5.96 -26.45
CA LEU A 5 -13.66 6.01 -25.62
C LEU A 5 -13.29 6.37 -24.17
N LEU A 6 -12.50 7.44 -24.04
CA LEU A 6 -12.35 8.11 -22.76
C LEU A 6 -13.67 8.86 -22.50
N PHE A 7 -14.51 8.29 -21.65
CA PHE A 7 -15.62 9.02 -21.07
C PHE A 7 -15.04 10.30 -20.43
N PRO A 8 -15.54 11.48 -20.78
CA PRO A 8 -15.04 12.69 -20.14
C PRO A 8 -15.34 12.58 -18.64
N ILE A 9 -14.28 12.65 -17.84
CA ILE A 9 -14.42 12.72 -16.38
C ILE A 9 -15.34 13.90 -16.09
N PRO A 10 -16.44 13.73 -15.38
CA PRO A 10 -17.27 14.87 -15.01
C PRO A 10 -16.39 15.87 -14.24
N LEU A 11 -16.42 17.14 -14.64
CA LEU A 11 -15.67 18.21 -13.95
C LEU A 11 -15.91 18.18 -12.43
N SER A 12 -17.10 17.75 -12.01
CA SER A 12 -17.43 17.48 -10.61
C SER A 12 -16.56 16.41 -9.94
N GLY A 13 -16.10 15.40 -10.68
CA GLY A 13 -15.24 14.34 -10.13
C GLY A 13 -13.82 14.84 -9.81
N ALA A 14 -13.21 15.58 -10.73
CA ALA A 14 -11.89 16.16 -10.53
C ALA A 14 -11.86 17.23 -9.41
N GLU A 15 -12.90 18.07 -9.34
CA GLU A 15 -13.02 19.07 -8.26
C GLU A 15 -13.24 18.43 -6.90
N SER A 16 -14.08 17.41 -6.83
CA SER A 16 -14.29 16.65 -5.60
C SER A 16 -13.01 15.97 -5.13
N LEU A 17 -12.25 15.37 -6.07
CA LEU A 17 -10.96 14.75 -5.79
C LEU A 17 -9.93 15.79 -5.32
N ARG A 18 -9.86 16.95 -6.00
CA ARG A 18 -8.99 18.06 -5.59
C ARG A 18 -9.29 18.52 -4.17
N ALA A 19 -10.56 18.71 -3.87
CA ALA A 19 -10.99 19.14 -2.53
C ALA A 19 -10.60 18.11 -1.47
N ALA A 20 -10.82 16.82 -1.73
CA ALA A 20 -10.44 15.74 -0.82
C ALA A 20 -8.93 15.70 -0.57
N ILE A 21 -8.12 15.74 -1.63
CA ILE A 21 -6.65 15.72 -1.52
C ILE A 21 -6.14 16.97 -0.79
N ASN A 22 -6.60 18.17 -1.17
CA ASN A 22 -6.15 19.41 -0.57
C ASN A 22 -6.55 19.52 0.92
N GLN A 23 -7.66 18.93 1.30
CA GLN A 23 -8.04 18.83 2.71
C GLN A 23 -7.00 18.01 3.50
N GLN A 24 -6.51 16.91 2.95
CA GLN A 24 -5.51 16.06 3.61
C GLN A 24 -4.11 16.71 3.62
N LEU A 25 -3.76 17.46 2.57
CA LEU A 25 -2.47 18.16 2.46
C LEU A 25 -2.41 19.50 3.21
N ALA A 26 -3.54 20.01 3.71
CA ALA A 26 -3.62 21.29 4.40
C ALA A 26 -2.66 21.43 5.60
N PRO A 27 -2.43 20.40 6.45
CA PRO A 27 -1.47 20.47 7.54
C PRO A 27 -0.04 20.73 7.06
N ALA A 28 0.34 20.16 5.91
CA ALA A 28 1.65 20.36 5.29
C ALA A 28 1.74 21.69 4.52
N LYS A 29 0.65 22.47 4.42
CA LYS A 29 0.55 23.72 3.64
C LYS A 29 0.82 23.52 2.16
N ILE A 30 0.45 22.38 1.63
CA ILE A 30 0.59 21.97 0.23
C ILE A 30 -0.80 21.91 -0.38
N ALA A 31 -0.90 22.19 -1.68
CA ALA A 31 -2.14 22.02 -2.44
C ALA A 31 -1.83 21.64 -3.87
N ILE A 32 -2.64 20.77 -4.45
CA ILE A 32 -2.60 20.45 -5.87
C ILE A 32 -3.50 21.41 -6.67
N THR A 33 -3.11 21.66 -7.90
CA THR A 33 -3.87 22.48 -8.85
C THR A 33 -5.04 21.69 -9.44
N HIS A 34 -5.96 22.39 -10.11
CA HIS A 34 -7.06 21.74 -10.83
C HIS A 34 -6.53 20.82 -11.95
N GLN A 35 -5.48 21.23 -12.68
CA GLN A 35 -4.89 20.43 -13.74
C GLN A 35 -4.30 19.10 -13.20
N GLU A 36 -3.57 19.16 -12.09
CA GLU A 36 -3.03 17.97 -11.42
C GLU A 36 -4.14 17.03 -10.93
N ALA A 37 -5.21 17.58 -10.37
CA ALA A 37 -6.36 16.80 -9.97
C ALA A 37 -7.06 16.12 -11.15
N CYS A 38 -7.16 16.76 -12.29
CA CYS A 38 -7.68 16.15 -13.52
C CYS A 38 -6.82 14.99 -14.00
N GLN A 39 -5.48 15.12 -13.92
CA GLN A 39 -4.56 14.05 -14.29
C GLN A 39 -4.68 12.85 -13.33
N LEU A 40 -4.71 13.11 -12.02
CA LEU A 40 -4.92 12.09 -10.99
C LEU A 40 -6.25 11.36 -11.15
N ALA A 41 -7.34 12.09 -11.39
CA ALA A 41 -8.66 11.51 -11.60
C ALA A 41 -8.69 10.62 -12.85
N LYS A 42 -8.12 11.09 -13.97
CA LYS A 42 -8.02 10.30 -15.20
C LYS A 42 -7.21 9.01 -14.98
N ARG A 43 -6.08 9.11 -14.29
CA ARG A 43 -5.26 7.93 -14.00
C ARG A 43 -5.97 6.95 -13.08
N ARG A 44 -6.64 7.45 -12.05
CA ARG A 44 -7.47 6.65 -11.15
C ARG A 44 -8.55 5.86 -11.91
N GLU A 45 -9.31 6.53 -12.77
CA GLU A 45 -10.34 5.88 -13.60
C GLU A 45 -9.75 4.79 -14.49
N GLN A 46 -8.57 5.03 -15.05
CA GLN A 46 -7.87 4.05 -15.86
C GLN A 46 -7.49 2.81 -15.01
N CYS A 47 -6.88 3.01 -13.84
CA CYS A 47 -6.51 1.90 -12.95
C CYS A 47 -7.73 1.10 -12.49
N LEU A 48 -8.82 1.77 -12.11
CA LEU A 48 -10.05 1.11 -11.71
C LEU A 48 -10.68 0.31 -12.85
N PHE A 49 -10.64 0.85 -14.08
CA PHE A 49 -11.12 0.16 -15.26
C PHE A 49 -10.27 -1.08 -15.60
N GLU A 50 -8.94 -0.96 -15.54
CA GLU A 50 -8.00 -2.06 -15.82
C GLU A 50 -8.12 -3.19 -14.77
N ALA A 51 -8.37 -2.84 -13.51
CA ALA A 51 -8.57 -3.78 -12.41
C ALA A 51 -10.02 -4.28 -12.27
N GLU A 52 -10.95 -3.85 -13.14
CA GLU A 52 -12.38 -4.17 -13.06
C GLU A 52 -13.00 -3.88 -11.67
N ARG A 53 -12.58 -2.78 -11.03
CA ARG A 53 -12.97 -2.41 -9.65
C ARG A 53 -13.79 -1.15 -9.58
N ILE A 54 -14.59 -1.07 -8.50
CA ILE A 54 -15.34 0.12 -8.12
C ILE A 54 -14.92 0.50 -6.71
N GLU A 55 -14.56 1.76 -6.53
CA GLU A 55 -14.17 2.34 -5.25
C GLU A 55 -15.38 3.04 -4.63
N PHE A 56 -15.84 2.54 -3.48
CA PHE A 56 -17.06 3.03 -2.80
C PHE A 56 -16.76 3.99 -1.64
N ALA A 57 -15.51 4.05 -1.19
CA ALA A 57 -15.08 4.85 -0.04
C ALA A 57 -14.35 6.13 -0.48
N ALA A 58 -13.61 6.73 0.43
CA ALA A 58 -12.70 7.82 0.10
C ALA A 58 -11.67 7.35 -0.93
N PRO A 59 -11.33 8.19 -1.94
CA PRO A 59 -10.35 7.81 -2.94
C PRO A 59 -9.01 7.43 -2.30
N ALA A 60 -8.42 6.31 -2.72
CA ALA A 60 -7.14 5.84 -2.18
C ALA A 60 -6.05 6.92 -2.21
N VAL A 61 -5.99 7.70 -3.28
CA VAL A 61 -5.03 8.81 -3.40
C VAL A 61 -5.23 9.91 -2.33
N ALA A 62 -6.43 10.12 -1.83
CA ALA A 62 -6.67 11.07 -0.74
C ALA A 62 -6.18 10.49 0.61
N LEU A 63 -6.30 9.19 0.81
CA LEU A 63 -5.76 8.50 1.98
C LEU A 63 -4.22 8.46 1.94
N ILE A 64 -3.62 8.20 0.79
CA ILE A 64 -2.17 8.32 0.57
C ILE A 64 -1.70 9.74 0.89
N ALA A 65 -2.41 10.78 0.43
CA ALA A 65 -2.07 12.17 0.71
C ALA A 65 -2.10 12.48 2.22
N ARG A 66 -3.04 11.90 2.96
CA ARG A 66 -3.11 12.01 4.42
C ARG A 66 -1.87 11.43 5.08
N GLU A 67 -1.54 10.17 4.82
CA GLU A 67 -0.38 9.48 5.39
C GLU A 67 0.94 10.21 5.07
N LEU A 68 1.11 10.67 3.84
CA LEU A 68 2.28 11.47 3.43
C LEU A 68 2.36 12.82 4.17
N SER A 69 1.22 13.48 4.39
CA SER A 69 1.16 14.75 5.13
C SER A 69 1.52 14.56 6.61
N GLU A 70 1.05 13.48 7.23
CA GLU A 70 1.32 13.15 8.62
C GLU A 70 2.78 12.75 8.85
N SER A 71 3.41 12.10 7.87
CA SER A 71 4.81 11.65 7.94
C SER A 71 5.83 12.72 7.55
N ASN A 72 5.40 13.92 7.10
CA ASN A 72 6.25 14.97 6.54
C ASN A 72 7.13 14.51 5.34
N ALA A 73 6.73 13.47 4.65
CA ALA A 73 7.50 12.88 3.55
C ALA A 73 7.48 13.71 2.25
N LEU A 74 6.60 14.71 2.16
CA LEU A 74 6.40 15.52 0.93
C LEU A 74 7.33 16.73 0.80
N ALA A 75 8.21 17.00 1.74
CA ALA A 75 8.93 18.28 1.85
C ALA A 75 9.80 18.65 0.64
N ASN A 76 10.18 17.70 -0.23
CA ASN A 76 11.13 17.92 -1.34
C ASN A 76 10.71 17.32 -2.68
N THR A 77 9.47 16.85 -2.83
CA THR A 77 9.03 16.12 -4.03
C THR A 77 7.92 16.87 -4.78
N SER A 78 7.76 16.62 -6.08
CA SER A 78 6.56 17.03 -6.81
C SER A 78 5.36 16.22 -6.33
N VAL A 79 4.51 16.82 -5.52
CA VAL A 79 3.39 16.16 -4.84
C VAL A 79 2.49 15.40 -5.80
N ALA A 80 2.11 16.03 -6.92
CA ALA A 80 1.22 15.41 -7.88
C ALA A 80 1.82 14.16 -8.54
N SER A 81 3.11 14.18 -8.91
CA SER A 81 3.78 13.01 -9.49
C SER A 81 3.97 11.90 -8.47
N THR A 82 4.30 12.22 -7.23
CA THR A 82 4.38 11.25 -6.13
C THR A 82 3.03 10.59 -5.88
N LEU A 83 1.96 11.39 -5.76
CA LEU A 83 0.61 10.86 -5.58
C LEU A 83 0.17 9.97 -6.75
N THR A 84 0.51 10.34 -8.00
CA THR A 84 0.20 9.52 -9.17
C THR A 84 0.91 8.17 -9.10
N ALA A 85 2.20 8.17 -8.84
CA ALA A 85 2.98 6.94 -8.78
C ALA A 85 2.55 6.03 -7.64
N LEU A 86 2.31 6.56 -6.44
CA LEU A 86 1.83 5.77 -5.31
C LEU A 86 0.39 5.28 -5.50
N GLN A 87 -0.47 6.04 -6.19
CA GLN A 87 -1.79 5.58 -6.59
C GLN A 87 -1.71 4.37 -7.53
N ASP A 88 -0.82 4.43 -8.52
CA ASP A 88 -0.59 3.30 -9.45
C ASP A 88 -0.09 2.07 -8.69
N CYS A 89 0.89 2.24 -7.80
CA CYS A 89 1.39 1.17 -6.94
C CYS A 89 0.29 0.60 -6.03
N PHE A 90 -0.58 1.44 -5.48
CA PHE A 90 -1.69 0.99 -4.64
C PHE A 90 -2.61 0.03 -5.39
N TYR A 91 -3.07 0.41 -6.59
CA TYR A 91 -3.98 -0.45 -7.34
C TYR A 91 -3.31 -1.74 -7.81
N GLN A 92 -2.02 -1.69 -8.19
CA GLN A 92 -1.25 -2.88 -8.52
C GLN A 92 -1.09 -3.81 -7.31
N THR A 93 -0.63 -3.28 -6.18
CA THR A 93 -0.48 -4.04 -4.92
C THR A 93 -1.81 -4.64 -4.46
N ARG A 94 -2.90 -3.85 -4.56
CA ARG A 94 -4.24 -4.29 -4.21
C ARG A 94 -4.73 -5.45 -5.08
N ASP A 95 -4.31 -5.50 -6.34
CA ASP A 95 -4.72 -6.56 -7.27
C ASP A 95 -4.02 -7.89 -6.98
N GLU A 96 -2.81 -7.84 -6.45
CA GLU A 96 -2.02 -9.02 -6.08
C GLU A 96 -2.34 -9.56 -4.68
N LEU A 97 -2.95 -8.74 -3.81
CA LEU A 97 -3.25 -9.12 -2.43
C LEU A 97 -4.65 -9.73 -2.26
N PRO A 98 -4.83 -10.61 -1.25
CA PRO A 98 -6.14 -11.10 -0.86
C PRO A 98 -7.12 -9.97 -0.51
N VAL A 99 -8.42 -10.22 -0.72
CA VAL A 99 -9.49 -9.20 -0.55
C VAL A 99 -9.67 -8.78 0.92
N ASP A 100 -9.29 -9.61 1.86
CA ASP A 100 -9.39 -9.37 3.30
C ASP A 100 -8.31 -8.45 3.86
N VAL A 101 -7.24 -8.14 3.10
CA VAL A 101 -6.27 -7.12 3.50
C VAL A 101 -6.92 -5.73 3.35
N PRO A 102 -7.00 -4.91 4.42
CA PRO A 102 -7.60 -3.58 4.37
C PRO A 102 -6.80 -2.60 3.52
N ASP A 103 -7.49 -1.67 2.85
CA ASP A 103 -6.86 -0.66 1.99
C ASP A 103 -5.95 0.30 2.78
N ASP A 104 -6.30 0.64 4.00
CA ASP A 104 -5.50 1.49 4.89
C ASP A 104 -4.17 0.82 5.29
N GLU A 105 -4.15 -0.50 5.43
CA GLU A 105 -2.93 -1.27 5.68
C GLU A 105 -1.98 -1.25 4.47
N ILE A 106 -2.51 -1.39 3.26
CA ILE A 106 -1.73 -1.28 2.03
C ILE A 106 -1.15 0.13 1.89
N ILE A 107 -1.94 1.16 2.20
CA ILE A 107 -1.52 2.55 2.13
C ILE A 107 -0.42 2.85 3.16
N GLU A 108 -0.56 2.38 4.40
CA GLU A 108 0.49 2.50 5.43
C GLU A 108 1.80 1.86 4.94
N ALA A 109 1.72 0.65 4.39
CA ALA A 109 2.87 -0.08 3.87
C ALA A 109 3.55 0.65 2.70
N LEU A 110 2.78 1.13 1.72
CA LEU A 110 3.28 1.88 0.57
C LEU A 110 3.97 3.18 0.98
N VAL A 111 3.37 3.94 1.90
CA VAL A 111 3.97 5.18 2.40
C VAL A 111 5.21 4.89 3.21
N GLY A 112 5.22 3.84 4.03
CA GLY A 112 6.41 3.38 4.76
C GLY A 112 7.57 3.03 3.82
N CYS A 113 7.29 2.26 2.76
CA CYS A 113 8.26 1.92 1.72
C CYS A 113 8.78 3.18 0.99
N PHE A 114 7.91 4.11 0.64
CA PHE A 114 8.30 5.39 0.02
C PHE A 114 9.22 6.23 0.93
N ILE A 115 8.92 6.30 2.22
CA ILE A 115 9.77 7.05 3.18
C ILE A 115 11.17 6.46 3.24
N GLU A 116 11.29 5.14 3.20
CA GLU A 116 12.60 4.48 3.25
C GLU A 116 13.37 4.64 1.94
N GLN A 117 12.72 4.50 0.79
CA GLN A 117 13.38 4.57 -0.51
C GLN A 117 13.60 6.00 -1.00
N GLY A 118 12.77 6.94 -0.61
CA GLY A 118 12.84 8.36 -0.96
C GLY A 118 12.26 8.73 -2.32
N GLU A 119 12.03 7.76 -3.23
CA GLU A 119 11.48 7.99 -4.57
C GLU A 119 10.31 7.03 -4.89
N ALA A 120 9.20 7.57 -5.36
CA ALA A 120 8.02 6.77 -5.72
C ALA A 120 8.27 5.82 -6.91
N ALA A 121 9.22 6.15 -7.78
CA ALA A 121 9.62 5.28 -8.90
C ALA A 121 10.35 4.02 -8.42
N ASP A 122 10.96 4.03 -7.26
CA ASP A 122 11.61 2.86 -6.69
C ASP A 122 10.59 1.98 -5.98
N VAL A 123 9.59 2.56 -5.31
CA VAL A 123 8.45 1.81 -4.77
C VAL A 123 7.75 0.98 -5.85
N ALA A 124 7.60 1.52 -7.06
CA ALA A 124 6.99 0.82 -8.19
C ALA A 124 7.78 -0.42 -8.67
N LYS A 125 9.02 -0.58 -8.25
CA LYS A 125 9.88 -1.74 -8.58
C LYS A 125 9.96 -2.75 -7.43
N THR A 126 9.43 -2.40 -6.29
CA THR A 126 9.46 -3.21 -5.07
C THR A 126 8.37 -4.27 -5.15
N SER A 127 8.67 -5.49 -4.74
CA SER A 127 7.67 -6.57 -4.71
C SER A 127 6.58 -6.28 -3.66
N VAL A 128 5.39 -6.86 -3.87
CA VAL A 128 4.26 -6.69 -2.94
C VAL A 128 4.63 -7.18 -1.54
N GLU A 129 5.38 -8.27 -1.43
CA GLU A 129 5.86 -8.81 -0.15
C GLU A 129 6.77 -7.83 0.59
N GLU A 130 7.71 -7.19 -0.13
CA GLU A 130 8.61 -6.17 0.43
C GLU A 130 7.84 -4.91 0.83
N ILE A 131 6.85 -4.47 0.03
CA ILE A 131 5.97 -3.35 0.39
C ILE A 131 5.22 -3.69 1.68
N MET A 132 4.56 -4.85 1.73
CA MET A 132 3.76 -5.23 2.89
C MET A 132 4.59 -5.47 4.15
N ALA A 133 5.90 -5.75 4.03
CA ALA A 133 6.80 -5.81 5.17
C ALA A 133 6.91 -4.47 5.94
N HIS A 134 6.48 -3.34 5.37
CA HIS A 134 6.37 -2.06 6.07
C HIS A 134 5.08 -1.92 6.89
N SER A 135 4.05 -2.76 6.65
CA SER A 135 2.85 -2.81 7.48
C SER A 135 3.15 -3.50 8.82
N LYS A 136 2.68 -2.89 9.92
CA LYS A 136 2.84 -3.47 11.26
C LYS A 136 1.93 -4.67 11.44
N SER A 137 0.69 -4.59 10.98
CA SER A 137 -0.30 -5.65 11.10
C SER A 137 0.10 -6.88 10.29
N TYR A 138 0.60 -6.68 9.07
CA TYR A 138 1.08 -7.76 8.21
C TYR A 138 2.26 -8.51 8.83
N ARG A 139 3.24 -7.77 9.39
CA ARG A 139 4.38 -8.38 10.10
C ARG A 139 3.95 -9.16 11.33
N GLN A 140 2.98 -8.64 12.08
CA GLN A 140 2.45 -9.33 13.24
C GLN A 140 1.72 -10.61 12.84
N ALA A 141 0.87 -10.57 11.80
CA ALA A 141 0.18 -11.73 11.28
C ALA A 141 1.14 -12.82 10.77
N GLN A 142 2.22 -12.45 10.07
CA GLN A 142 3.25 -13.40 9.66
C GLN A 142 3.94 -14.04 10.85
N THR A 143 4.30 -13.27 11.88
CA THR A 143 4.92 -13.80 13.09
C THR A 143 4.00 -14.76 13.82
N GLU A 144 2.70 -14.46 13.92
CA GLU A 144 1.69 -15.32 14.53
C GLU A 144 1.47 -16.61 13.71
N ALA A 145 1.46 -16.52 12.38
CA ALA A 145 1.35 -17.67 11.48
C ALA A 145 2.58 -18.59 11.58
N GLU A 146 3.79 -18.01 11.62
CA GLU A 146 5.02 -18.76 11.85
C GLU A 146 4.99 -19.47 13.20
N GLN A 147 4.59 -18.79 14.27
CA GLN A 147 4.46 -19.40 15.61
C GLN A 147 3.38 -20.48 15.65
N SER A 148 2.29 -20.33 14.91
CA SER A 148 1.22 -21.32 14.84
C SER A 148 1.65 -22.59 14.10
N ASN A 149 2.50 -22.48 13.08
CA ASN A 149 3.02 -23.62 12.32
C ASN A 149 3.94 -24.53 13.16
N TYR A 150 4.45 -24.03 14.30
CA TYR A 150 5.27 -24.82 15.25
C TYR A 150 4.46 -25.36 16.44
N ARG A 151 3.15 -25.22 16.42
CA ARG A 151 2.26 -25.80 17.43
C ARG A 151 1.70 -27.13 16.95
N ILE A 152 2.12 -28.23 17.56
CA ILE A 152 1.55 -29.58 17.37
C ILE A 152 0.72 -29.89 18.58
N THR A 153 -0.54 -30.25 18.39
CA THR A 153 -1.40 -30.78 19.47
C THR A 153 -1.50 -32.28 19.27
N ASP A 154 -1.13 -33.05 20.31
CA ASP A 154 -1.31 -34.48 20.28
C ASP A 154 -2.76 -34.91 20.53
N ASP A 155 -3.03 -36.23 20.42
CA ASP A 155 -4.36 -36.80 20.59
C ASP A 155 -4.88 -36.67 22.05
N GLU A 156 -4.02 -36.34 23.03
CA GLU A 156 -4.37 -36.09 24.43
C GLU A 156 -4.62 -34.58 24.71
N GLY A 157 -4.50 -33.70 23.70
CA GLY A 157 -4.73 -32.28 23.82
C GLY A 157 -3.53 -31.50 24.39
N CYS A 158 -2.36 -32.10 24.49
CA CYS A 158 -1.14 -31.40 24.86
C CYS A 158 -0.58 -30.60 23.67
N VAL A 159 -0.27 -29.34 23.92
CA VAL A 159 0.28 -28.43 22.89
C VAL A 159 1.79 -28.41 23.02
N TYR A 160 2.47 -28.85 21.98
CA TYR A 160 3.93 -28.78 21.87
C TYR A 160 4.27 -27.57 20.97
N THR A 161 5.11 -26.68 21.49
CA THR A 161 5.68 -25.58 20.71
C THR A 161 7.07 -26.00 20.27
N PHE A 162 7.31 -26.05 18.98
CA PHE A 162 8.58 -26.43 18.39
C PHE A 162 9.38 -25.19 18.02
N ASP A 163 10.55 -24.94 18.60
CA ASP A 163 11.48 -23.90 18.15
C ASP A 163 12.55 -24.54 17.25
N PRO A 164 12.53 -24.31 15.94
CA PRO A 164 13.50 -24.91 15.03
C PRO A 164 14.93 -24.42 15.28
N ARG A 165 15.13 -23.37 16.09
CA ARG A 165 16.46 -22.88 16.46
C ARG A 165 17.12 -23.70 17.56
N GLU A 166 16.37 -24.55 18.27
CA GLU A 166 16.93 -25.44 19.27
C GLU A 166 17.53 -26.74 18.67
N TRP A 167 17.45 -26.91 17.35
CA TRP A 167 18.01 -28.06 16.63
C TRP A 167 19.34 -27.74 15.94
N GLU A 168 20.19 -26.92 16.53
CA GLU A 168 21.61 -26.97 16.19
C GLU A 168 22.15 -28.31 16.71
N CYS A 169 22.28 -29.25 15.79
CA CYS A 169 22.92 -30.53 16.06
C CYS A 169 24.32 -30.24 16.61
N ASP A 170 24.52 -30.65 17.85
CA ASP A 170 25.83 -30.66 18.48
C ASP A 170 26.68 -31.71 17.75
N GLU A 171 27.34 -31.32 16.65
CA GLU A 171 28.26 -32.16 15.85
C GLU A 171 29.56 -32.45 16.57
N THR A 172 29.58 -32.42 17.88
CA THR A 172 30.73 -32.80 18.69
C THR A 172 30.51 -34.14 19.36
N ALA A 173 30.34 -35.23 18.57
CA ALA A 173 30.56 -36.59 19.04
C ALA A 173 32.04 -36.94 18.76
N PRO A 174 32.89 -37.12 19.78
CA PRO A 174 34.24 -37.66 19.56
C PRO A 174 34.17 -39.13 19.18
N GLY A 175 34.83 -39.47 18.05
CA GLY A 175 35.12 -40.85 17.63
C GLY A 175 36.14 -41.54 18.51
#